data_8ffec1ce7bf24404118e58114742b8ff
#
_entry.id   8ffec1ce7bf24404118e58114742b8ff
#
_cell.length_a   1.000
_cell.length_b   1.000
_cell.length_c   1.000
_cell.angle_alpha   90.00
_cell.angle_beta   90.00
_cell.angle_gamma   90.00
#
_symmetry.space_group_name_H-M   'P 1'
#
loop_
_entity.id
_entity.type
_entity.pdbx_description
1 polymer ?
#
loop_
_entity_poly.entity_id
_entity_poly.type
_entity_poly.pdbx_seq_one_letter_code
_entity_poly.pdbx_strand_id
1 'polypeptide(L)'
;EIQIHPTVHNPSSTMVTEGARNAGAILINTSGKRFTNEVYYRDVVSAAILEQDQGFAYILMNQEIVDSNTNIQGYYKIGLLKKFDSIEEVAGFMKVDAAVLQDTLDKWNSYVADKNDPEFSSAFDWRRDLSQGPYYTIDVSPGIHHTMGGVVINTNSEVISTTGEIIPGLFAAGEVTGGVHGGNRVGGNAITDCLVFGMTAGKNSATYVGK
;
A
#
# COMPACT_ATOMS: atom_id res chain seq x y z
N GLU A 1 -5.85 10.27 -13.98
CA GLU A 1 -4.77 9.92 -13.06
C GLU A 1 -5.07 8.57 -12.41
N ILE A 2 -4.04 7.75 -12.16
CA ILE A 2 -4.15 6.42 -11.57
C ILE A 2 -3.35 6.39 -10.27
N GLN A 3 -3.97 5.97 -9.17
CA GLN A 3 -3.29 5.71 -7.92
C GLN A 3 -2.62 4.34 -7.96
N ILE A 4 -1.33 4.32 -7.64
CA ILE A 4 -0.53 3.10 -7.53
C ILE A 4 -0.41 2.70 -6.06
N HIS A 5 -0.54 1.39 -5.76
CA HIS A 5 -0.20 0.86 -4.45
C HIS A 5 1.24 0.32 -4.48
N PRO A 6 2.11 0.71 -3.54
CA PRO A 6 3.53 0.38 -3.62
C PRO A 6 3.84 -1.11 -3.43
N THR A 7 2.98 -1.85 -2.74
CA THR A 7 3.28 -3.21 -2.30
C THR A 7 2.24 -4.22 -2.81
N VAL A 8 2.45 -4.71 -4.03
CA VAL A 8 1.69 -5.79 -4.66
C VAL A 8 2.65 -6.94 -4.96
N HIS A 9 2.30 -8.16 -4.52
CA HIS A 9 3.03 -9.38 -4.90
C HIS A 9 2.62 -9.77 -6.32
N ASN A 10 3.52 -9.56 -7.27
CA ASN A 10 3.21 -9.64 -8.68
C ASN A 10 2.75 -11.02 -9.18
N PRO A 11 3.36 -12.14 -8.81
CA PRO A 11 2.91 -13.43 -9.33
C PRO A 11 1.45 -13.76 -8.99
N SER A 12 0.94 -13.27 -7.84
CA SER A 12 -0.43 -13.52 -7.39
C SER A 12 -1.37 -12.33 -7.55
N SER A 13 -0.86 -11.15 -7.95
CA SER A 13 -1.59 -9.86 -7.96
C SER A 13 -2.23 -9.53 -6.59
N THR A 14 -1.62 -10.02 -5.51
CA THR A 14 -2.13 -9.79 -4.15
C THR A 14 -1.55 -8.52 -3.58
N MET A 15 -2.42 -7.59 -3.20
CA MET A 15 -2.01 -6.39 -2.47
C MET A 15 -1.57 -6.76 -1.06
N VAL A 16 -0.31 -6.44 -0.72
CA VAL A 16 0.19 -6.52 0.65
C VAL A 16 -0.16 -5.22 1.35
N THR A 17 -1.01 -5.32 2.36
CA THR A 17 -1.60 -4.15 3.04
C THR A 17 -0.54 -3.18 3.58
N GLU A 18 -0.86 -1.89 3.58
CA GLU A 18 -0.08 -0.85 4.27
C GLU A 18 0.13 -1.17 5.75
N GLY A 19 -0.78 -1.96 6.34
CA GLY A 19 -0.68 -2.40 7.72
C GLY A 19 0.63 -3.11 8.06
N ALA A 20 1.27 -3.80 7.10
CA ALA A 20 2.59 -4.41 7.32
C ALA A 20 3.68 -3.34 7.55
N ARG A 21 3.74 -2.32 6.69
CA ARG A 21 4.70 -1.22 6.78
C ARG A 21 4.40 -0.34 8.00
N ASN A 22 3.12 -0.07 8.28
CA ASN A 22 2.69 0.67 9.47
C ASN A 22 3.00 -0.10 10.76
N ALA A 23 3.00 -1.42 10.75
CA ALA A 23 3.39 -2.24 11.89
C ALA A 23 4.92 -2.30 12.12
N GLY A 24 5.72 -1.71 11.23
CA GLY A 24 7.18 -1.61 11.37
C GLY A 24 7.98 -2.46 10.38
N ALA A 25 7.35 -3.12 9.42
CA ALA A 25 8.07 -3.80 8.34
C ALA A 25 8.84 -2.78 7.48
N ILE A 26 10.03 -3.17 7.03
CA ILE A 26 10.92 -2.33 6.20
C ILE A 26 10.98 -2.83 4.76
N LEU A 27 11.33 -1.93 3.84
CA LEU A 27 11.54 -2.23 2.44
C LEU A 27 13.04 -2.40 2.15
N ILE A 28 13.42 -3.54 1.59
CA ILE A 28 14.80 -3.91 1.24
C ILE A 28 14.90 -4.09 -0.27
N ASN A 29 15.90 -3.45 -0.87
CA ASN A 29 16.20 -3.60 -2.29
C ASN A 29 17.10 -4.81 -2.58
N THR A 30 17.40 -5.04 -3.87
CA THR A 30 18.28 -6.11 -4.34
C THR A 30 19.74 -5.97 -3.93
N SER A 31 20.13 -4.85 -3.30
CA SER A 31 21.43 -4.64 -2.68
C SER A 31 21.45 -4.88 -1.17
N GLY A 32 20.36 -5.33 -0.58
CA GLY A 32 20.23 -5.59 0.86
C GLY A 32 20.03 -4.33 1.72
N LYS A 33 19.61 -3.21 1.12
CA LYS A 33 19.52 -1.90 1.79
C LYS A 33 18.10 -1.36 1.80
N ARG A 34 17.78 -0.58 2.85
CA ARG A 34 16.63 0.34 2.84
C ARG A 34 16.88 1.46 1.84
N PHE A 35 15.84 2.03 1.28
CA PHE A 35 15.95 3.05 0.23
C PHE A 35 14.86 4.12 0.28
N THR A 36 13.92 4.05 1.23
CA THR A 36 12.80 5.00 1.35
C THR A 36 12.21 5.01 2.76
N ASN A 37 11.38 6.00 3.05
CA ASN A 37 10.46 5.97 4.18
C ASN A 37 9.25 5.10 3.84
N GLU A 38 9.13 3.95 4.48
CA GLU A 38 8.14 2.92 4.19
C GLU A 38 6.68 3.36 4.39
N VAL A 39 6.44 4.39 5.20
CA VAL A 39 5.09 4.86 5.55
C VAL A 39 4.73 6.19 4.89
N TYR A 40 5.56 6.65 3.98
CA TYR A 40 5.27 7.87 3.24
C TYR A 40 4.11 7.67 2.23
N TYR A 41 3.75 8.70 1.49
CA TYR A 41 2.65 8.63 0.53
C TYR A 41 2.86 7.52 -0.51
N ARG A 42 1.77 6.90 -0.95
CA ARG A 42 1.80 5.75 -1.87
C ARG A 42 2.56 6.01 -3.17
N ASP A 43 2.34 7.17 -3.76
CA ASP A 43 3.01 7.62 -4.98
C ASP A 43 4.52 7.74 -4.79
N VAL A 44 4.97 8.31 -3.66
CA VAL A 44 6.40 8.48 -3.34
C VAL A 44 7.06 7.11 -3.10
N VAL A 45 6.44 6.25 -2.29
CA VAL A 45 7.00 4.91 -2.04
C VAL A 45 6.99 4.06 -3.31
N SER A 46 5.95 4.18 -4.14
CA SER A 46 5.88 3.48 -5.43
C SER A 46 6.99 3.95 -6.38
N ALA A 47 7.21 5.27 -6.49
CA ALA A 47 8.30 5.81 -7.31
C ALA A 47 9.66 5.29 -6.83
N ALA A 48 9.90 5.32 -5.51
CA ALA A 48 11.14 4.82 -4.93
C ALA A 48 11.38 3.33 -5.20
N ILE A 49 10.33 2.49 -5.20
CA ILE A 49 10.45 1.07 -5.58
C ILE A 49 10.75 0.92 -7.08
N LEU A 50 10.07 1.69 -7.94
CA LEU A 50 10.30 1.62 -9.40
C LEU A 50 11.71 2.07 -9.81
N GLU A 51 12.37 2.91 -9.00
CA GLU A 51 13.76 3.31 -9.18
C GLU A 51 14.77 2.22 -8.77
N GLN A 52 14.34 1.19 -8.04
CA GLN A 52 15.22 0.08 -7.68
C GLN A 52 15.43 -0.85 -8.89
N ASP A 53 16.50 -1.65 -8.82
CA ASP A 53 16.78 -2.66 -9.86
C ASP A 53 15.54 -3.56 -10.06
N GLN A 54 15.16 -3.74 -11.33
CA GLN A 54 13.97 -4.48 -11.77
C GLN A 54 12.61 -3.94 -11.24
N GLY A 55 12.57 -2.77 -10.58
CA GLY A 55 11.33 -2.13 -10.11
C GLY A 55 10.59 -2.90 -9.02
N PHE A 56 11.31 -3.66 -8.19
CA PHE A 56 10.73 -4.37 -7.05
C PHE A 56 11.56 -4.23 -5.77
N ALA A 57 10.98 -4.64 -4.65
CA ALA A 57 11.62 -4.68 -3.34
C ALA A 57 11.11 -5.89 -2.54
N TYR A 58 11.76 -6.17 -1.43
CA TYR A 58 11.28 -7.12 -0.43
C TYR A 58 10.71 -6.37 0.76
N ILE A 59 9.58 -6.82 1.29
CA ILE A 59 9.12 -6.44 2.63
C ILE A 59 9.78 -7.40 3.61
N LEU A 60 10.51 -6.88 4.60
CA LEU A 60 11.11 -7.66 5.67
C LEU A 60 10.45 -7.32 7.01
N MET A 61 10.10 -8.36 7.77
CA MET A 61 9.42 -8.26 9.05
C MET A 61 9.80 -9.43 9.96
N ASN A 62 9.54 -9.31 11.25
CA ASN A 62 9.70 -10.38 12.22
C ASN A 62 8.37 -10.94 12.71
N GLN A 63 8.42 -11.92 13.61
CA GLN A 63 7.24 -12.56 14.20
C GLN A 63 6.29 -11.58 14.88
N GLU A 64 6.82 -10.60 15.60
CA GLU A 64 6.01 -9.61 16.30
C GLU A 64 5.12 -8.80 15.35
N ILE A 65 5.67 -8.41 14.19
CA ILE A 65 4.92 -7.72 13.15
C ILE A 65 3.84 -8.63 12.55
N VAL A 66 4.17 -9.89 12.27
CA VAL A 66 3.21 -10.87 11.75
C VAL A 66 2.05 -11.06 12.73
N ASP A 67 2.34 -11.18 14.02
CA ASP A 67 1.32 -11.40 15.05
C ASP A 67 0.43 -10.18 15.28
N SER A 68 0.92 -8.98 14.98
CA SER A 68 0.19 -7.74 15.18
C SER A 68 -0.96 -7.50 14.21
N ASN A 69 -1.03 -8.27 13.09
CA ASN A 69 -2.00 -7.98 12.02
C ASN A 69 -2.52 -9.26 11.37
N THR A 70 -3.84 -9.46 11.43
CA THR A 70 -4.51 -10.66 10.90
C THR A 70 -4.38 -10.82 9.38
N ASN A 71 -4.26 -9.71 8.62
CA ASN A 71 -4.03 -9.79 7.17
C ASN A 71 -2.64 -10.36 6.88
N ILE A 72 -1.61 -9.94 7.66
CA ILE A 72 -0.25 -10.47 7.49
C ILE A 72 -0.22 -11.96 7.83
N GLN A 73 -0.88 -12.38 8.90
CA GLN A 73 -1.05 -13.80 9.23
C GLN A 73 -1.76 -14.55 8.09
N GLY A 74 -2.74 -13.92 7.46
CA GLY A 74 -3.43 -14.45 6.28
C GLY A 74 -2.48 -14.71 5.12
N TYR A 75 -1.57 -13.78 4.81
CA TYR A 75 -0.56 -13.97 3.76
C TYR A 75 0.40 -15.13 4.06
N TYR A 76 0.76 -15.33 5.32
CA TYR A 76 1.56 -16.48 5.72
C TYR A 76 0.79 -17.80 5.51
N LYS A 77 -0.47 -17.88 5.95
CA LYS A 77 -1.32 -19.07 5.82
C LYS A 77 -1.52 -19.51 4.36
N ILE A 78 -1.58 -18.57 3.43
CA ILE A 78 -1.71 -18.87 2.00
C ILE A 78 -0.36 -19.02 1.27
N GLY A 79 0.76 -19.02 2.02
CA GLY A 79 2.10 -19.30 1.49
C GLY A 79 2.78 -18.13 0.75
N LEU A 80 2.25 -16.92 0.83
CA LEU A 80 2.87 -15.74 0.22
C LEU A 80 4.09 -15.26 1.01
N LEU A 81 4.01 -15.25 2.35
CA LEU A 81 5.16 -14.94 3.18
C LEU A 81 6.08 -16.15 3.31
N LYS A 82 7.36 -15.95 3.12
CA LYS A 82 8.42 -16.93 3.38
C LYS A 82 9.02 -16.68 4.75
N LYS A 83 9.13 -17.74 5.55
CA LYS A 83 9.70 -17.72 6.90
C LYS A 83 11.12 -18.22 6.90
N PHE A 84 11.97 -17.58 7.70
CA PHE A 84 13.38 -17.90 7.88
C PHE A 84 13.77 -17.76 9.35
N ASP A 85 14.70 -18.57 9.80
CA ASP A 85 15.13 -18.57 11.20
C ASP A 85 16.34 -17.64 11.42
N SER A 86 17.07 -17.26 10.36
CA SER A 86 18.21 -16.34 10.44
C SER A 86 18.25 -15.32 9.28
N ILE A 87 19.08 -14.28 9.46
CA ILE A 87 19.32 -13.26 8.45
C ILE A 87 20.11 -13.80 7.27
N GLU A 88 21.00 -14.75 7.49
CA GLU A 88 21.75 -15.43 6.44
C GLU A 88 20.82 -16.18 5.49
N GLU A 89 19.80 -16.84 6.03
CA GLU A 89 18.76 -17.52 5.22
C GLU A 89 17.92 -16.51 4.42
N VAL A 90 17.54 -15.39 5.04
CA VAL A 90 16.85 -14.30 4.34
C VAL A 90 17.71 -13.75 3.21
N ALA A 91 18.98 -13.45 3.50
CA ALA A 91 19.94 -12.93 2.51
C ALA A 91 20.13 -13.91 1.35
N GLY A 92 20.24 -15.20 1.64
CA GLY A 92 20.31 -16.26 0.64
C GLY A 92 19.07 -16.30 -0.26
N PHE A 93 17.87 -16.17 0.32
CA PHE A 93 16.61 -16.10 -0.44
C PHE A 93 16.53 -14.85 -1.32
N MET A 94 16.88 -13.68 -0.76
CA MET A 94 16.89 -12.41 -1.49
C MET A 94 18.05 -12.30 -2.49
N LYS A 95 19.04 -13.19 -2.42
CA LYS A 95 20.30 -13.17 -3.19
C LYS A 95 21.10 -11.89 -2.96
N VAL A 96 21.14 -11.42 -1.73
CA VAL A 96 21.91 -10.25 -1.28
C VAL A 96 23.07 -10.68 -0.38
N ASP A 97 24.03 -9.80 -0.18
CA ASP A 97 25.12 -10.04 0.77
C ASP A 97 24.58 -10.01 2.20
N ALA A 98 24.81 -11.08 2.97
CA ALA A 98 24.32 -11.23 4.33
C ALA A 98 24.89 -10.16 5.28
N ALA A 99 26.16 -9.77 5.10
CA ALA A 99 26.76 -8.73 5.93
C ALA A 99 26.16 -7.35 5.63
N VAL A 100 25.81 -7.07 4.38
CA VAL A 100 25.11 -5.82 4.01
C VAL A 100 23.70 -5.79 4.59
N LEU A 101 22.96 -6.92 4.54
CA LEU A 101 21.62 -7.01 5.11
C LEU A 101 21.67 -6.87 6.63
N GLN A 102 22.66 -7.51 7.30
CA GLN A 102 22.85 -7.36 8.74
C GLN A 102 23.16 -5.91 9.15
N ASP A 103 24.08 -5.23 8.45
CA ASP A 103 24.38 -3.81 8.68
C ASP A 103 23.12 -2.91 8.52
N THR A 104 22.27 -3.23 7.54
CA THR A 104 20.98 -2.53 7.35
C THR A 104 20.06 -2.71 8.54
N LEU A 105 19.96 -3.93 9.08
CA LEU A 105 19.16 -4.21 10.26
C LEU A 105 19.73 -3.59 11.53
N ASP A 106 21.04 -3.63 11.71
CA ASP A 106 21.71 -3.02 12.87
C ASP A 106 21.47 -1.50 12.90
N LYS A 107 21.56 -0.82 11.75
CA LYS A 107 21.20 0.59 11.61
C LYS A 107 19.73 0.83 11.93
N TRP A 108 18.82 0.03 11.34
CA TRP A 108 17.40 0.14 11.63
C TRP A 108 17.09 0.01 13.11
N ASN A 109 17.64 -1.00 13.78
CA ASN A 109 17.44 -1.25 15.19
C ASN A 109 17.98 -0.10 16.06
N SER A 110 19.12 0.49 15.68
CA SER A 110 19.64 1.70 16.32
C SER A 110 18.67 2.89 16.15
N TYR A 111 18.13 3.10 14.96
CA TYR A 111 17.15 4.17 14.70
C TYR A 111 15.87 3.98 15.52
N VAL A 112 15.41 2.74 15.67
CA VAL A 112 14.26 2.43 16.53
C VAL A 112 14.56 2.75 17.99
N ALA A 113 15.73 2.36 18.50
CA ALA A 113 16.15 2.64 19.87
C ALA A 113 16.27 4.14 20.15
N ASP A 114 16.85 4.89 19.21
CA ASP A 114 17.04 6.33 19.31
C ASP A 114 15.78 7.14 18.95
N LYS A 115 14.73 6.48 18.44
CA LYS A 115 13.51 7.10 17.88
C LYS A 115 13.82 8.18 16.84
N ASN A 116 14.83 7.93 16.03
CA ASN A 116 15.30 8.87 15.01
C ASN A 116 15.83 8.11 13.79
N ASP A 117 15.26 8.37 12.61
CA ASP A 117 15.73 7.84 11.33
C ASP A 117 16.40 8.96 10.53
N PRO A 118 17.73 9.08 10.59
CA PRO A 118 18.45 10.14 9.88
C PRO A 118 18.47 9.94 8.36
N GLU A 119 18.18 8.72 7.87
CA GLU A 119 18.21 8.43 6.43
C GLU A 119 16.91 8.81 5.73
N PHE A 120 15.75 8.47 6.32
CA PHE A 120 14.47 8.65 5.64
C PHE A 120 13.40 9.35 6.49
N SER A 121 13.72 9.79 7.71
CA SER A 121 12.79 10.50 8.60
C SER A 121 11.50 9.72 8.88
N SER A 122 11.59 8.42 9.05
CA SER A 122 10.45 7.56 9.38
C SER A 122 9.94 7.87 10.79
N ALA A 123 8.60 7.86 10.98
CA ALA A 123 8.01 8.03 12.32
C ALA A 123 8.17 6.75 13.16
N PHE A 124 8.32 6.89 14.50
CA PHE A 124 8.70 5.78 15.38
C PHE A 124 7.64 5.30 16.38
N ASP A 125 6.49 5.92 16.50
CA ASP A 125 5.49 5.58 17.52
C ASP A 125 5.02 4.11 17.47
N TRP A 126 5.16 3.47 16.30
CA TRP A 126 4.77 2.07 16.05
C TRP A 126 5.88 1.23 15.40
N ARG A 127 7.11 1.74 15.27
CA ARG A 127 8.22 1.01 14.68
C ARG A 127 8.72 -0.07 15.63
N ARG A 128 9.10 -1.19 15.03
CA ARG A 128 9.57 -2.36 15.77
C ARG A 128 11.01 -2.66 15.46
N ASP A 129 11.72 -3.07 16.46
CA ASP A 129 13.04 -3.67 16.37
C ASP A 129 12.96 -4.99 15.58
N LEU A 130 13.95 -5.21 14.73
CA LEU A 130 14.09 -6.40 13.91
C LEU A 130 15.34 -7.22 14.28
N SER A 131 15.83 -7.08 15.53
CA SER A 131 17.01 -7.80 16.00
C SER A 131 16.75 -9.30 16.26
N GLN A 132 15.48 -9.69 16.41
CA GLN A 132 15.10 -11.06 16.72
C GLN A 132 14.19 -11.66 15.64
N GLY A 133 14.59 -12.84 15.16
CA GLY A 133 13.75 -13.68 14.30
C GLY A 133 12.63 -14.42 15.06
N PRO A 134 11.88 -15.30 14.40
CA PRO A 134 12.02 -15.60 12.98
C PRO A 134 11.61 -14.42 12.08
N TYR A 135 12.20 -14.41 10.89
CA TYR A 135 11.98 -13.37 9.90
C TYR A 135 11.00 -13.83 8.82
N TYR A 136 10.31 -12.88 8.23
CA TYR A 136 9.37 -13.12 7.15
C TYR A 136 9.62 -12.13 6.03
N THR A 137 9.52 -12.59 4.79
CA THR A 137 9.67 -11.72 3.62
C THR A 137 8.71 -12.10 2.50
N ILE A 138 8.42 -11.12 1.66
CA ILE A 138 7.65 -11.22 0.43
C ILE A 138 8.18 -10.19 -0.56
N ASP A 139 8.33 -10.58 -1.82
CA ASP A 139 8.65 -9.68 -2.91
C ASP A 139 7.42 -8.88 -3.36
N VAL A 140 7.62 -7.60 -3.61
CA VAL A 140 6.56 -6.67 -3.99
C VAL A 140 7.05 -5.67 -5.03
N SER A 141 6.12 -5.23 -5.86
CA SER A 141 6.32 -4.08 -6.74
C SER A 141 5.05 -3.23 -6.81
N PRO A 142 5.12 -2.00 -7.33
CA PRO A 142 3.94 -1.16 -7.46
C PRO A 142 2.91 -1.76 -8.42
N GLY A 143 1.63 -1.64 -8.05
CA GLY A 143 0.51 -2.09 -8.88
C GLY A 143 -0.62 -1.06 -8.91
N ILE A 144 -1.42 -1.09 -9.98
CA ILE A 144 -2.59 -0.23 -10.12
C ILE A 144 -3.59 -0.54 -9.00
N HIS A 145 -4.08 0.50 -8.33
CA HIS A 145 -4.93 0.36 -7.16
C HIS A 145 -6.28 1.05 -7.28
N HIS A 146 -6.33 2.26 -7.85
CA HIS A 146 -7.55 3.06 -7.93
C HIS A 146 -7.44 4.08 -9.07
N THR A 147 -8.53 4.30 -9.79
CA THR A 147 -8.62 5.38 -10.77
C THR A 147 -9.17 6.64 -10.12
N MET A 148 -8.46 7.78 -10.29
CA MET A 148 -8.85 9.07 -9.71
C MET A 148 -9.80 9.83 -10.63
N GLY A 149 -9.69 9.62 -11.92
CA GLY A 149 -10.58 10.17 -12.94
C GLY A 149 -11.73 9.23 -13.25
N GLY A 150 -12.78 9.79 -13.83
CA GLY A 150 -13.98 9.04 -14.20
C GLY A 150 -15.04 9.99 -14.77
N VAL A 151 -16.28 9.56 -14.79
CA VAL A 151 -17.38 10.41 -15.20
C VAL A 151 -17.62 11.51 -14.16
N VAL A 152 -17.89 12.73 -14.63
CA VAL A 152 -18.20 13.86 -13.74
C VAL A 152 -19.62 13.71 -13.22
N ILE A 153 -19.80 13.86 -11.92
CA ILE A 153 -21.12 13.84 -11.26
C ILE A 153 -21.37 15.13 -10.46
N ASN A 154 -22.63 15.47 -10.26
CA ASN A 154 -23.03 16.51 -9.33
C ASN A 154 -23.31 15.92 -7.93
N THR A 155 -23.74 16.76 -6.99
CA THR A 155 -24.08 16.36 -5.62
C THR A 155 -25.29 15.41 -5.51
N ASN A 156 -26.07 15.27 -6.59
CA ASN A 156 -27.16 14.32 -6.71
C ASN A 156 -26.74 12.99 -7.36
N SER A 157 -25.44 12.80 -7.64
CA SER A 157 -24.88 11.66 -8.39
C SER A 157 -25.38 11.56 -9.83
N GLU A 158 -25.91 12.64 -10.42
CA GLU A 158 -26.29 12.71 -11.83
C GLU A 158 -25.04 12.93 -12.67
N VAL A 159 -24.89 12.20 -13.77
CA VAL A 159 -23.74 12.31 -14.66
C VAL A 159 -23.83 13.58 -15.49
N ILE A 160 -22.74 14.31 -15.55
CA ILE A 160 -22.59 15.54 -16.34
C ILE A 160 -21.89 15.22 -17.66
N SER A 161 -22.45 15.69 -18.76
CA SER A 161 -21.88 15.56 -20.10
C SER A 161 -20.63 16.42 -20.27
N THR A 162 -19.89 16.20 -21.35
CA THR A 162 -18.73 17.05 -21.72
C THR A 162 -19.11 18.49 -22.07
N THR A 163 -20.38 18.77 -22.29
CA THR A 163 -20.91 20.14 -22.51
C THR A 163 -21.36 20.82 -21.23
N GLY A 164 -21.25 20.12 -20.06
CA GLY A 164 -21.63 20.65 -18.75
C GLY A 164 -23.09 20.45 -18.38
N GLU A 165 -23.87 19.71 -19.17
CA GLU A 165 -25.30 19.45 -18.94
C GLU A 165 -25.51 18.10 -18.27
N ILE A 166 -26.58 17.99 -17.44
CA ILE A 166 -26.98 16.71 -16.85
C ILE A 166 -27.44 15.76 -17.96
N ILE A 167 -26.98 14.51 -17.93
CA ILE A 167 -27.50 13.45 -18.79
C ILE A 167 -28.72 12.85 -18.10
N PRO A 168 -29.95 13.07 -18.61
CA PRO A 168 -31.15 12.65 -17.92
C PRO A 168 -31.24 11.14 -17.73
N GLY A 169 -31.52 10.71 -16.50
CA GLY A 169 -31.67 9.30 -16.12
C GLY A 169 -30.36 8.53 -15.94
N LEU A 170 -29.19 9.18 -16.09
CA LEU A 170 -27.89 8.56 -15.89
C LEU A 170 -27.29 9.00 -14.53
N PHE A 171 -27.04 8.03 -13.66
CA PHE A 171 -26.42 8.22 -12.34
C PHE A 171 -25.15 7.38 -12.23
N ALA A 172 -24.18 7.84 -11.47
CA ALA A 172 -22.94 7.10 -11.20
C ALA A 172 -22.44 7.34 -9.77
N ALA A 173 -21.71 6.36 -9.23
CA ALA A 173 -21.11 6.42 -7.89
C ALA A 173 -19.89 5.53 -7.78
N GLY A 174 -18.99 5.83 -6.84
CA GLY A 174 -17.78 5.06 -6.57
C GLY A 174 -16.67 5.32 -7.58
N GLU A 175 -15.75 4.40 -7.73
CA GLU A 175 -14.51 4.55 -8.51
C GLU A 175 -14.70 4.96 -9.97
N VAL A 176 -15.85 4.65 -10.57
CA VAL A 176 -16.19 5.08 -11.94
C VAL A 176 -16.36 6.60 -12.06
N THR A 177 -16.53 7.31 -10.93
CA THR A 177 -16.68 8.77 -10.90
C THR A 177 -15.34 9.46 -10.66
N GLY A 178 -15.16 10.64 -11.25
CA GLY A 178 -13.95 11.47 -11.08
C GLY A 178 -14.20 12.69 -10.19
N GLY A 179 -13.10 13.23 -9.63
CA GLY A 179 -13.12 14.51 -8.90
C GLY A 179 -13.34 14.42 -7.39
N VAL A 180 -13.80 13.28 -6.87
CA VAL A 180 -14.11 13.12 -5.44
C VAL A 180 -12.83 13.10 -4.58
N HIS A 181 -11.79 12.42 -5.04
CA HIS A 181 -10.58 12.14 -4.24
C HIS A 181 -9.36 13.00 -4.57
N GLY A 182 -9.47 13.93 -5.52
CA GLY A 182 -8.31 14.70 -6.00
C GLY A 182 -7.25 13.82 -6.67
N GLY A 183 -5.97 14.13 -6.44
CA GLY A 183 -4.85 13.43 -7.06
C GLY A 183 -4.35 12.18 -6.30
N ASN A 184 -4.71 12.02 -5.02
CA ASN A 184 -4.22 10.91 -4.20
C ASN A 184 -5.20 10.55 -3.08
N ARG A 185 -5.88 9.43 -3.22
CA ARG A 185 -6.95 9.00 -2.31
C ARG A 185 -6.39 8.42 -1.01
N VAL A 186 -6.88 8.90 0.12
CA VAL A 186 -6.58 8.34 1.45
C VAL A 186 -7.22 6.95 1.61
N GLY A 187 -6.51 6.03 2.27
CA GLY A 187 -6.97 4.66 2.54
C GLY A 187 -8.35 4.63 3.20
N GLY A 188 -9.21 3.69 2.78
CA GLY A 188 -10.59 3.54 3.25
C GLY A 188 -11.63 4.42 2.54
N ASN A 189 -11.28 5.60 2.04
CA ASN A 189 -12.23 6.56 1.47
C ASN A 189 -12.97 6.07 0.22
N ALA A 190 -12.45 5.07 -0.52
CA ALA A 190 -13.18 4.47 -1.63
C ALA A 190 -14.49 3.82 -1.18
N ILE A 191 -14.50 3.18 0.00
CA ILE A 191 -15.72 2.56 0.56
C ILE A 191 -16.72 3.65 0.98
N THR A 192 -16.23 4.72 1.61
CA THR A 192 -17.08 5.87 2.00
C THR A 192 -17.72 6.52 0.77
N ASP A 193 -16.96 6.72 -0.30
CA ASP A 193 -17.44 7.22 -1.59
C ASP A 193 -18.55 6.32 -2.15
N CYS A 194 -18.30 5.01 -2.26
CA CYS A 194 -19.30 4.04 -2.73
C CYS A 194 -20.59 4.08 -1.90
N LEU A 195 -20.50 4.21 -0.58
CA LEU A 195 -21.66 4.26 0.30
C LEU A 195 -22.43 5.57 0.13
N VAL A 196 -21.75 6.71 0.23
CA VAL A 196 -22.41 8.03 0.20
C VAL A 196 -23.03 8.31 -1.17
N PHE A 197 -22.25 8.22 -2.22
CA PHE A 197 -22.74 8.50 -3.57
C PHE A 197 -23.62 7.38 -4.12
N GLY A 198 -23.37 6.11 -3.73
CA GLY A 198 -24.25 5.00 -4.08
C GLY A 198 -25.66 5.12 -3.49
N MET A 199 -25.79 5.51 -2.22
CA MET A 199 -27.07 5.80 -1.60
C MET A 199 -27.76 7.01 -2.25
N THR A 200 -27.01 8.04 -2.59
CA THR A 200 -27.52 9.25 -3.26
C THR A 200 -28.01 8.91 -4.68
N ALA A 201 -27.22 8.18 -5.45
CA ALA A 201 -27.60 7.74 -6.80
C ALA A 201 -28.86 6.84 -6.76
N GLY A 202 -28.90 5.88 -5.83
CA GLY A 202 -30.06 4.99 -5.70
C GLY A 202 -31.35 5.74 -5.35
N LYS A 203 -31.30 6.68 -4.40
CA LYS A 203 -32.44 7.51 -4.03
C LYS A 203 -32.93 8.38 -5.21
N ASN A 204 -32.03 9.05 -5.90
CA ASN A 204 -32.37 9.97 -6.96
C ASN A 204 -32.81 9.26 -8.23
N SER A 205 -32.23 8.11 -8.57
CA SER A 205 -32.70 7.28 -9.68
C SER A 205 -34.12 6.73 -9.44
N ALA A 206 -34.42 6.27 -8.23
CA ALA A 206 -35.79 5.84 -7.87
C ALA A 206 -36.81 6.98 -8.00
N THR A 207 -36.44 8.19 -7.57
CA THR A 207 -37.28 9.39 -7.73
C THR A 207 -37.47 9.76 -9.20
N TYR A 208 -36.43 9.59 -10.02
CA TYR A 208 -36.50 9.88 -11.46
C TYR A 208 -37.45 8.94 -12.19
N VAL A 209 -37.44 7.65 -11.89
CA VAL A 209 -38.31 6.64 -12.53
C VAL A 209 -39.76 6.75 -12.04
N GLY A 210 -39.96 7.22 -10.81
CA GLY A 210 -41.29 7.38 -10.22
C GLY A 210 -42.07 8.64 -10.64
N LYS A 211 -41.45 9.46 -11.51
CA LYS A 211 -42.06 10.62 -12.16
C LYS A 211 -42.74 10.21 -13.46
#